data_35ca49a8a954ecb91781758eed6de905
#
_entry.id   35ca49a8a954ecb91781758eed6de905
#
_cell.length_a   1.000
_cell.length_b   1.000
_cell.length_c   1.000
_cell.angle_alpha   90.00
_cell.angle_beta   90.00
_cell.angle_gamma   90.00
#
_symmetry.space_group_name_H-M   'P 1'
#
loop_
_entity.id
_entity.type
_entity.pdbx_description
1 polymer ?
#
loop_
_entity_poly.entity_id
_entity_poly.type
_entity_poly.pdbx_seq_one_letter_code
_entity_poly.pdbx_strand_id
1 'polypeptide(L)'
;MAADADHVEAAVVRDSDRARRRRPRGGVLGYLPGFVYILILYIIGKLVLSDPRAILFDILGYKLAWVEVLLLAAAIVAMAEQVKVAKPGVNNTTEVLFMGAIAIIQLLLFALAAAKVQILGIFDNTEFLILTLINLAQTAVAYQINSATLMRTISSS
;
A
#
# COMPACT_ATOMS: atom_id res chain seq x y z
N MET A 1 -12.65 -45.51 22.25
CA MET A 1 -11.52 -44.55 22.21
C MET A 1 -11.00 -44.28 20.78
N ALA A 2 -11.04 -45.20 19.83
CA ALA A 2 -10.59 -44.94 18.45
C ALA A 2 -11.54 -44.07 17.62
N ALA A 3 -12.86 -44.12 17.84
CA ALA A 3 -13.86 -43.40 17.08
C ALA A 3 -13.84 -41.84 17.32
N ASP A 4 -13.26 -41.42 18.43
CA ASP A 4 -13.20 -39.99 18.78
C ASP A 4 -12.04 -39.26 18.05
N ALA A 5 -10.97 -39.97 17.73
CA ALA A 5 -9.82 -39.44 17.01
C ALA A 5 -10.16 -39.12 15.54
N ASP A 6 -10.94 -39.99 14.89
CA ASP A 6 -11.34 -39.83 13.49
C ASP A 6 -12.27 -38.63 13.29
N HIS A 7 -13.11 -38.32 14.29
CA HIS A 7 -14.00 -37.13 14.23
C HIS A 7 -13.24 -35.82 14.39
N VAL A 8 -12.20 -35.78 15.22
CA VAL A 8 -11.36 -34.59 15.42
C VAL A 8 -10.52 -34.29 14.17
N GLU A 9 -9.94 -35.34 13.56
CA GLU A 9 -9.14 -35.18 12.35
C GLU A 9 -9.99 -34.71 11.15
N ALA A 10 -11.19 -35.28 11.00
CA ALA A 10 -12.15 -34.84 9.97
C ALA A 10 -12.63 -33.40 10.16
N ALA A 11 -12.76 -32.91 11.40
CA ALA A 11 -13.12 -31.53 11.71
C ALA A 11 -11.99 -30.55 11.37
N VAL A 12 -10.73 -30.89 11.69
CA VAL A 12 -9.55 -30.08 11.38
C VAL A 12 -9.35 -29.95 9.86
N VAL A 13 -9.50 -31.06 9.11
CA VAL A 13 -9.39 -31.04 7.66
C VAL A 13 -10.49 -30.20 7.03
N ARG A 14 -11.73 -30.27 7.50
CA ARG A 14 -12.84 -29.43 7.01
C ARG A 14 -12.65 -27.95 7.28
N ASP A 15 -12.05 -27.60 8.41
CA ASP A 15 -11.81 -26.19 8.75
C ASP A 15 -10.64 -25.59 7.95
N SER A 16 -9.60 -26.40 7.68
CA SER A 16 -8.50 -26.01 6.79
C SER A 16 -8.98 -25.81 5.33
N ASP A 17 -9.89 -26.61 4.83
CA ASP A 17 -10.49 -26.48 3.51
C ASP A 17 -11.44 -25.28 3.41
N ARG A 18 -12.16 -24.97 4.48
CA ARG A 18 -12.98 -23.73 4.58
C ARG A 18 -12.13 -22.47 4.60
N ALA A 19 -10.99 -22.49 5.29
CA ALA A 19 -10.03 -21.39 5.31
C ALA A 19 -9.38 -21.17 3.93
N ARG A 20 -9.06 -22.24 3.20
CA ARG A 20 -8.58 -22.18 1.81
C ARG A 20 -9.61 -21.60 0.85
N ARG A 21 -10.90 -21.94 1.01
CA ARG A 21 -12.00 -21.44 0.14
C ARG A 21 -12.37 -19.97 0.41
N ARG A 22 -12.03 -19.43 1.57
CA ARG A 22 -12.25 -18.01 1.94
C ARG A 22 -11.18 -17.05 1.42
N ARG A 23 -10.18 -17.53 0.67
CA ARG A 23 -9.29 -16.59 -0.04
C ARG A 23 -10.15 -15.78 -1.01
N PRO A 24 -10.28 -14.47 -0.84
CA PRO A 24 -11.00 -13.66 -1.81
C PRO A 24 -10.35 -13.91 -3.16
N ARG A 25 -11.15 -14.28 -4.16
CA ARG A 25 -10.77 -14.29 -5.57
C ARG A 25 -10.65 -12.83 -6.05
N GLY A 26 -9.83 -12.06 -5.36
CA GLY A 26 -9.36 -10.78 -5.88
C GLY A 26 -8.44 -11.09 -7.03
N GLY A 27 -8.80 -10.69 -8.25
CA GLY A 27 -7.89 -10.73 -9.36
C GLY A 27 -6.58 -10.00 -9.02
N VAL A 28 -5.61 -9.97 -9.92
CA VAL A 28 -4.28 -9.34 -9.75
C VAL A 28 -4.37 -7.94 -9.11
N LEU A 29 -5.44 -7.20 -9.39
CA LEU A 29 -5.74 -5.89 -8.80
C LEU A 29 -5.91 -5.92 -7.26
N GLY A 30 -6.37 -7.01 -6.68
CA GLY A 30 -6.54 -7.14 -5.22
C GLY A 30 -5.22 -7.29 -4.44
N TYR A 31 -4.12 -7.57 -5.14
CA TYR A 31 -2.78 -7.69 -4.56
C TYR A 31 -1.95 -6.42 -4.69
N LEU A 32 -2.39 -5.44 -5.51
CA LEU A 32 -1.67 -4.19 -5.64
C LEU A 32 -1.87 -3.33 -4.39
N PRO A 33 -0.80 -2.76 -3.83
CA PRO A 33 -0.90 -1.78 -2.77
C PRO A 33 -1.76 -0.59 -3.21
N GLY A 34 -2.60 -0.08 -2.32
CA GLY A 34 -3.48 1.07 -2.60
C GLY A 34 -2.71 2.30 -3.07
N PHE A 35 -1.45 2.43 -2.65
CA PHE A 35 -0.57 3.51 -3.06
C PHE A 35 -0.29 3.54 -4.57
N VAL A 36 -0.35 2.41 -5.28
CA VAL A 36 -0.24 2.36 -6.75
C VAL A 36 -1.35 3.18 -7.41
N TYR A 37 -2.57 3.09 -6.88
CA TYR A 37 -3.70 3.87 -7.41
C TYR A 37 -3.51 5.37 -7.21
N ILE A 38 -2.95 5.77 -6.07
CA ILE A 38 -2.59 7.17 -5.80
C ILE A 38 -1.55 7.66 -6.81
N LEU A 39 -0.53 6.85 -7.08
CA LEU A 39 0.50 7.18 -8.07
C LEU A 39 -0.07 7.33 -9.49
N ILE A 40 -0.96 6.43 -9.88
CA ILE A 40 -1.67 6.52 -11.17
C ILE A 40 -2.50 7.80 -11.24
N LEU A 41 -3.26 8.12 -10.19
CA LEU A 41 -4.05 9.34 -10.11
C LEU A 41 -3.16 10.60 -10.18
N TYR A 42 -1.99 10.59 -9.54
CA TYR A 42 -1.02 11.66 -9.62
C TYR A 42 -0.56 11.89 -11.07
N ILE A 43 -0.17 10.82 -11.77
CA ILE A 43 0.29 10.89 -13.16
C ILE A 43 -0.83 11.41 -14.06
N ILE A 44 -2.03 10.84 -13.94
CA ILE A 44 -3.21 11.29 -14.72
C ILE A 44 -3.49 12.76 -14.43
N GLY A 45 -3.52 13.16 -13.15
CA GLY A 45 -3.76 14.56 -12.78
C GLY A 45 -2.74 15.51 -13.38
N LYS A 46 -1.45 15.16 -13.36
CA LYS A 46 -0.40 16.00 -13.98
C LYS A 46 -0.47 16.07 -15.52
N LEU A 47 -1.01 15.03 -16.17
CA LEU A 47 -1.14 14.99 -17.63
C LEU A 47 -2.42 15.69 -18.12
N VAL A 48 -3.51 15.60 -17.35
CA VAL A 48 -4.84 16.06 -17.77
C VAL A 48 -5.14 17.49 -17.27
N LEU A 49 -4.72 17.82 -16.05
CA LEU A 49 -4.97 19.13 -15.47
C LEU A 49 -3.91 20.13 -15.94
N SER A 50 -4.35 21.19 -16.59
CA SER A 50 -3.48 22.28 -17.04
C SER A 50 -2.81 23.00 -15.87
N ASP A 51 -3.48 23.03 -14.70
CA ASP A 51 -2.95 23.57 -13.45
C ASP A 51 -3.25 22.60 -12.29
N PRO A 52 -2.25 21.85 -11.82
CA PRO A 52 -2.41 20.95 -10.66
C PRO A 52 -2.73 21.65 -9.35
N ARG A 53 -2.54 22.98 -9.29
CA ARG A 53 -2.88 23.83 -8.14
C ARG A 53 -4.26 24.46 -8.26
N ALA A 54 -5.03 24.10 -9.30
CA ALA A 54 -6.43 24.51 -9.41
C ALA A 54 -7.20 24.08 -8.16
N ILE A 55 -7.96 25.02 -7.59
CA ILE A 55 -8.78 24.80 -6.40
C ILE A 55 -9.90 23.83 -6.78
N LEU A 56 -9.95 22.69 -6.13
CA LEU A 56 -10.98 21.69 -6.33
C LEU A 56 -12.16 21.89 -5.36
N PHE A 57 -11.85 22.21 -4.11
CA PHE A 57 -12.83 22.36 -3.04
C PHE A 57 -12.55 23.62 -2.23
N ASP A 58 -13.62 24.32 -1.84
CA ASP A 58 -13.59 25.36 -0.83
C ASP A 58 -14.43 24.86 0.36
N ILE A 59 -13.74 24.48 1.44
CA ILE A 59 -14.38 23.96 2.64
C ILE A 59 -14.13 24.95 3.77
N LEU A 60 -15.16 25.67 4.20
CA LEU A 60 -15.08 26.63 5.30
C LEU A 60 -13.99 27.72 5.12
N GLY A 61 -13.75 28.14 3.86
CA GLY A 61 -12.72 29.12 3.53
C GLY A 61 -11.32 28.54 3.29
N TYR A 62 -11.14 27.22 3.46
CA TYR A 62 -9.91 26.51 3.07
C TYR A 62 -10.02 26.05 1.62
N LYS A 63 -9.16 26.61 0.79
CA LYS A 63 -9.09 26.27 -0.63
C LYS A 63 -8.13 25.11 -0.82
N LEU A 64 -8.66 23.93 -1.11
CA LEU A 64 -7.89 22.72 -1.34
C LEU A 64 -7.63 22.55 -2.84
N ALA A 65 -6.35 22.54 -3.21
CA ALA A 65 -5.92 22.21 -4.55
C ALA A 65 -6.00 20.69 -4.80
N TRP A 66 -6.10 20.31 -6.07
CA TRP A 66 -6.08 18.89 -6.48
C TRP A 66 -4.97 18.09 -5.83
N VAL A 67 -3.76 18.65 -5.85
CA VAL A 67 -2.58 17.98 -5.33
C VAL A 67 -2.65 17.78 -3.81
N GLU A 68 -3.23 18.72 -3.08
CA GLU A 68 -3.40 18.61 -1.62
C GLU A 68 -4.42 17.52 -1.26
N VAL A 69 -5.52 17.45 -2.01
CA VAL A 69 -6.50 16.37 -1.88
C VAL A 69 -5.85 15.01 -2.14
N LEU A 70 -5.00 14.92 -3.15
CA LEU A 70 -4.27 13.69 -3.47
C LEU A 70 -3.29 13.28 -2.35
N LEU A 71 -2.55 14.24 -1.78
CA LEU A 71 -1.64 13.97 -0.67
C LEU A 71 -2.38 13.53 0.59
N LEU A 72 -3.54 14.12 0.89
CA LEU A 72 -4.41 13.68 1.98
C LEU A 72 -4.93 12.26 1.73
N ALA A 73 -5.38 11.96 0.51
CA ALA A 73 -5.79 10.62 0.12
C ALA A 73 -4.64 9.61 0.25
N ALA A 74 -3.42 9.99 -0.15
CA ALA A 74 -2.23 9.16 0.00
C ALA A 74 -1.95 8.82 1.48
N ALA A 75 -2.06 9.81 2.37
CA ALA A 75 -1.87 9.59 3.80
C ALA A 75 -2.94 8.65 4.38
N ILE A 76 -4.21 8.83 4.00
CA ILE A 76 -5.32 7.95 4.44
C ILE A 76 -5.10 6.52 3.93
N VAL A 77 -4.75 6.34 2.66
CA VAL A 77 -4.45 5.02 2.08
C VAL A 77 -3.27 4.37 2.79
N ALA A 78 -2.20 5.13 3.06
CA ALA A 78 -1.05 4.64 3.81
C ALA A 78 -1.45 4.13 5.19
N MET A 79 -2.28 4.86 5.94
CA MET A 79 -2.79 4.43 7.25
C MET A 79 -3.67 3.18 7.14
N ALA A 80 -4.56 3.11 6.15
CA ALA A 80 -5.42 1.94 5.94
C ALA A 80 -4.61 0.67 5.64
N GLU A 81 -3.54 0.78 4.86
CA GLU A 81 -2.65 -0.33 4.55
C GLU A 81 -1.83 -0.79 5.76
N GLN A 82 -1.43 0.11 6.66
CA GLN A 82 -0.80 -0.26 7.92
C GLN A 82 -1.70 -1.18 8.77
N VAL A 83 -2.98 -0.83 8.86
CA VAL A 83 -3.99 -1.65 9.57
C VAL A 83 -4.13 -3.03 8.92
N LYS A 84 -4.03 -3.10 7.60
CA LYS A 84 -4.09 -4.36 6.84
C LYS A 84 -2.88 -5.25 7.13
N VAL A 85 -1.67 -4.67 7.11
CA VAL A 85 -0.42 -5.39 7.40
C VAL A 85 -0.34 -5.87 8.86
N ALA A 86 -0.95 -5.13 9.79
CA ALA A 86 -0.95 -5.47 11.22
C ALA A 86 -1.85 -6.65 11.60
N LYS A 87 -2.59 -7.26 10.67
CA LYS A 87 -3.48 -8.41 10.96
C LYS A 87 -2.67 -9.64 11.37
N PRO A 88 -2.92 -10.21 12.56
CA PRO A 88 -2.21 -11.39 13.01
C PRO A 88 -2.52 -12.61 12.14
N GLY A 89 -1.54 -13.49 11.95
CA GLY A 89 -1.70 -14.76 11.23
C GLY A 89 -1.73 -14.68 9.71
N VAL A 90 -1.50 -13.50 9.12
CA VAL A 90 -1.40 -13.29 7.68
C VAL A 90 0.06 -13.00 7.31
N ASN A 91 0.62 -13.78 6.39
CA ASN A 91 1.95 -13.49 5.86
C ASN A 91 1.84 -12.41 4.78
N ASN A 92 2.19 -11.19 5.14
CA ASN A 92 2.12 -10.01 4.27
C ASN A 92 3.47 -9.67 3.62
N THR A 93 4.46 -10.57 3.69
CA THR A 93 5.82 -10.31 3.19
C THR A 93 5.82 -9.88 1.72
N THR A 94 5.03 -10.53 0.87
CA THR A 94 4.94 -10.18 -0.55
C THR A 94 4.39 -8.76 -0.75
N GLU A 95 3.37 -8.38 0.02
CA GLU A 95 2.77 -7.05 -0.03
C GLU A 95 3.77 -5.95 0.38
N VAL A 96 4.51 -6.20 1.47
CA VAL A 96 5.56 -5.30 1.96
C VAL A 96 6.71 -5.16 0.96
N LEU A 97 7.11 -6.24 0.31
CA LEU A 97 8.12 -6.21 -0.76
C LEU A 97 7.65 -5.39 -1.97
N PHE A 98 6.37 -5.52 -2.37
CA PHE A 98 5.80 -4.69 -3.44
C PHE A 98 5.78 -3.21 -3.06
N MET A 99 5.37 -2.86 -1.83
CA MET A 99 5.43 -1.47 -1.34
C MET A 99 6.85 -0.92 -1.43
N GLY A 100 7.84 -1.70 -0.98
CA GLY A 100 9.25 -1.32 -1.06
C GLY A 100 9.74 -1.10 -2.48
N ALA A 101 9.39 -1.99 -3.39
CA ALA A 101 9.75 -1.85 -4.81
C ALA A 101 9.17 -0.56 -5.41
N ILE A 102 7.91 -0.24 -5.12
CA ILE A 102 7.26 0.99 -5.58
C ILE A 102 7.94 2.22 -4.99
N ALA A 103 8.28 2.21 -3.69
CA ALA A 103 8.99 3.32 -3.06
C ALA A 103 10.37 3.57 -3.69
N ILE A 104 11.11 2.51 -4.00
CA ILE A 104 12.40 2.60 -4.70
C ILE A 104 12.21 3.17 -6.12
N ILE A 105 11.21 2.71 -6.87
CA ILE A 105 10.91 3.22 -8.21
C ILE A 105 10.57 4.71 -8.14
N GLN A 106 9.75 5.14 -7.19
CA GLN A 106 9.41 6.55 -7.00
C GLN A 106 10.65 7.40 -6.69
N LEU A 107 11.53 6.91 -5.81
CA LEU A 107 12.77 7.61 -5.47
C LEU A 107 13.69 7.74 -6.69
N LEU A 108 13.81 6.69 -7.51
CA LEU A 108 14.56 6.72 -8.76
C LEU A 108 13.95 7.70 -9.77
N LEU A 109 12.63 7.70 -9.94
CA LEU A 109 11.94 8.66 -10.81
C LEU A 109 12.18 10.09 -10.37
N PHE A 110 12.09 10.38 -9.08
CA PHE A 110 12.41 11.69 -8.54
C PHE A 110 13.87 12.09 -8.78
N ALA A 111 14.82 11.19 -8.49
CA ALA A 111 16.25 11.45 -8.67
C ALA A 111 16.60 11.72 -10.15
N LEU A 112 16.04 10.94 -11.07
CA LEU A 112 16.23 11.13 -12.51
C LEU A 112 15.58 12.42 -13.00
N ALA A 113 14.42 12.77 -12.50
CA ALA A 113 13.74 14.03 -12.81
C ALA A 113 14.56 15.23 -12.30
N ALA A 114 15.07 15.17 -11.08
CA ALA A 114 15.95 16.17 -10.51
C ALA A 114 17.28 16.32 -11.31
N ALA A 115 17.76 15.23 -11.91
CA ALA A 115 18.89 15.23 -12.85
C ALA A 115 18.54 15.81 -14.25
N LYS A 116 17.33 16.41 -14.40
CA LYS A 116 16.85 17.07 -15.64
C LYS A 116 16.69 16.15 -16.84
N VAL A 117 16.33 14.90 -16.62
CA VAL A 117 15.87 14.02 -17.70
C VAL A 117 14.50 14.51 -18.18
N GLN A 118 14.46 15.10 -19.37
CA GLN A 118 13.31 15.87 -19.90
C GLN A 118 11.97 15.12 -19.87
N ILE A 119 11.97 13.81 -20.14
CA ILE A 119 10.76 12.98 -20.15
C ILE A 119 10.13 12.86 -18.75
N LEU A 120 10.94 13.04 -17.70
CA LEU A 120 10.55 12.83 -16.30
C LEU A 120 10.18 14.13 -15.57
N GLY A 121 10.06 15.26 -16.27
CA GLY A 121 9.77 16.57 -15.68
C GLY A 121 8.50 16.63 -14.82
N ILE A 122 7.55 15.74 -15.04
CA ILE A 122 6.33 15.63 -14.21
C ILE A 122 6.62 15.19 -12.77
N PHE A 123 7.79 14.58 -12.51
CA PHE A 123 8.23 14.11 -11.19
C PHE A 123 9.22 15.08 -10.50
N ASP A 124 9.68 16.13 -11.18
CA ASP A 124 10.57 17.17 -10.63
C ASP A 124 9.78 18.24 -9.87
N ASN A 125 9.16 17.85 -8.78
CA ASN A 125 8.41 18.78 -7.95
C ASN A 125 8.27 18.28 -6.50
N THR A 126 8.00 19.23 -5.60
CA THR A 126 7.88 18.99 -4.16
C THR A 126 6.73 18.03 -3.83
N GLU A 127 5.63 18.09 -4.56
CA GLU A 127 4.45 17.25 -4.33
C GLU A 127 4.79 15.76 -4.56
N PHE A 128 5.54 15.47 -5.62
CA PHE A 128 5.98 14.08 -5.87
C PHE A 128 7.00 13.61 -4.84
N LEU A 129 7.88 14.50 -4.38
CA LEU A 129 8.79 14.19 -3.28
C LEU A 129 8.02 13.84 -2.00
N ILE A 130 7.02 14.64 -1.62
CA ILE A 130 6.19 14.37 -0.44
C ILE A 130 5.46 13.02 -0.61
N LEU A 131 4.89 12.76 -1.77
CA LEU A 131 4.24 11.47 -2.08
C LEU A 131 5.21 10.30 -1.92
N THR A 132 6.43 10.45 -2.42
CA THR A 132 7.50 9.45 -2.28
C THR A 132 7.87 9.22 -0.81
N LEU A 133 8.00 10.29 -0.01
CA LEU A 133 8.30 10.20 1.41
C LEU A 133 7.18 9.53 2.21
N ILE A 134 5.91 9.78 1.89
CA ILE A 134 4.75 9.10 2.50
C ILE A 134 4.85 7.59 2.23
N ASN A 135 5.10 7.19 0.98
CA ASN A 135 5.22 5.78 0.62
C ASN A 135 6.45 5.11 1.26
N LEU A 136 7.58 5.81 1.35
CA LEU A 136 8.78 5.31 2.02
C LEU A 136 8.55 5.10 3.52
N ALA A 137 7.92 6.05 4.20
CA ALA A 137 7.56 5.94 5.60
C ALA A 137 6.57 4.78 5.84
N GLN A 138 5.55 4.65 4.99
CA GLN A 138 4.61 3.53 5.00
C GLN A 138 5.33 2.19 4.88
N THR A 139 6.24 2.07 3.92
CA THR A 139 7.01 0.84 3.67
C THR A 139 7.87 0.48 4.88
N ALA A 140 8.56 1.45 5.49
CA ALA A 140 9.40 1.23 6.66
C ALA A 140 8.59 0.70 7.85
N VAL A 141 7.43 1.30 8.13
CA VAL A 141 6.52 0.85 9.20
C VAL A 141 5.95 -0.53 8.90
N ALA A 142 5.51 -0.77 7.65
CA ALA A 142 4.99 -2.07 7.22
C ALA A 142 6.04 -3.19 7.39
N TYR A 143 7.30 -2.90 7.06
CA TYR A 143 8.41 -3.82 7.27
C TYR A 143 8.63 -4.14 8.76
N GLN A 144 8.60 -3.15 9.63
CA GLN A 144 8.73 -3.34 11.08
C GLN A 144 7.59 -4.19 11.65
N ILE A 145 6.36 -3.91 11.26
CA ILE A 145 5.18 -4.67 11.70
C ILE A 145 5.30 -6.13 11.24
N ASN A 146 5.63 -6.36 9.97
CA ASN A 146 5.76 -7.69 9.41
C ASN A 146 6.88 -8.49 10.11
N SER A 147 8.03 -7.88 10.37
CA SER A 147 9.14 -8.50 11.07
C SER A 147 8.78 -8.89 12.50
N ALA A 148 8.09 -8.02 13.24
CA ALA A 148 7.63 -8.29 14.59
C ALA A 148 6.60 -9.44 14.62
N THR A 149 5.73 -9.53 13.64
CA THR A 149 4.73 -10.60 13.51
C THR A 149 5.40 -11.94 13.24
N LEU A 150 6.39 -11.98 12.36
CA LEU A 150 7.15 -13.19 12.05
C LEU A 150 7.93 -13.72 13.28
N MET A 151 8.57 -12.83 14.03
CA MET A 151 9.30 -13.21 15.25
C MET A 151 8.39 -13.85 16.31
N ARG A 152 7.17 -13.32 16.50
CA ARG A 152 6.19 -13.89 17.44
C ARG A 152 5.72 -15.29 17.01
N THR A 153 5.56 -15.51 15.72
CA THR A 153 5.14 -16.83 15.21
C THR A 153 6.22 -17.88 15.43
N ILE A 154 7.50 -17.53 15.26
CA ILE A 154 8.63 -18.44 15.49
C ILE A 154 8.81 -18.74 16.98
N SER A 155 8.58 -17.79 17.88
CA SER A 155 8.74 -17.99 19.32
C SER A 155 7.61 -18.79 19.97
N SER A 156 6.48 -18.97 19.27
CA SER A 156 5.30 -19.73 19.76
C SER A 156 5.21 -21.15 19.20
N SER A 157 6.12 -21.56 18.33
CA SER A 157 6.27 -22.92 17.79
C SER A 157 7.33 -23.70 18.54
#